data_01e365a2e1a6b5009628a59de5150fd8
#
_entry.id   01e365a2e1a6b5009628a59de5150fd8
#
_cell.length_a   1.000
_cell.length_b   1.000
_cell.length_c   1.000
_cell.angle_alpha   90.00
_cell.angle_beta   90.00
_cell.angle_gamma   90.00
#
_symmetry.space_group_name_H-M   'P 1'
#
loop_
_entity.id
_entity.type
_entity.pdbx_description
1 polymer ?
#
loop_
_entity_poly.entity_id
_entity_poly.type
_entity_poly.pdbx_seq_one_letter_code
_entity_poly.pdbx_strand_id
1 'polypeptide(L)'
;LHLSIRRQRQMCIRDRGQGGVFGPGWVSILDQCLLVKPGCVEWVREDGRHIAFAVEAAPTAVLPTTNQLPNPAEEDEKPVEQWRAQGENLWLSRVSASQLPEFLRDPATSKWVWVISDNRGGRWVFTEGGAWVCSGSSQRDVVHTVREGDRVTAMETSWGHKITVSYGGARVVSAISSDGRCVRYSYDDENRLVQVDGPDGSRRYEWDDTLITTVVDACGNAECINSYDGRGRITSQQAANGRTVHFRYLPGGVTAASDADGTNANTWICDAHGRTTGVVDAHGGQVSMTYDSFGNMVRCVDRAGNVTSHRYDQRGRLTHTDLPTGGTIDCSWDDLDRLVSTTLANGAQTTFEYDGTERDPVRVTDPCGGVTVAEWKDGLLLRATNPVGVSLRFSYDHHAELVRVEDAHGEASRLIRDEAGRIVETISPGGATTRFSYDDAGRLAAVVTPDGATWEHRYDVAGHLIELVAPDSGVTKWEYHPDGQISRVIDPLGRVIEHSYDHLGNLAGMQLPDGSAWSFIHDALSRLTQVVAPDEARWTYAYDVDGNLSGVTDPAGFARPGSLLTVSLPAPPRIVTGTNSTASMPIPTVLLLPSPMSLAPSRSSRVICVADRLSFRTSLAR
;
A
#
# COMPACT_ATOMS: atom_id res chain seq x y z
N LEU A 1 -1.91 -13.78 0.34
CA LEU A 1 -3.00 -13.43 1.27
C LEU A 1 -2.41 -12.91 2.58
N HIS A 2 -2.69 -11.69 2.97
CA HIS A 2 -2.27 -11.10 4.23
C HIS A 2 -3.49 -10.78 5.09
N LEU A 3 -3.61 -11.41 6.26
CA LEU A 3 -4.64 -11.08 7.24
C LEU A 3 -4.21 -9.79 7.96
N SER A 4 -4.70 -8.64 7.54
CA SER A 4 -4.43 -7.37 8.21
C SER A 4 -5.49 -7.11 9.29
N ILE A 5 -5.03 -6.95 10.53
CA ILE A 5 -5.84 -6.43 11.62
C ILE A 5 -5.63 -4.92 11.63
N ARG A 6 -6.71 -4.18 11.56
CA ARG A 6 -6.67 -2.71 11.64
C ARG A 6 -7.30 -2.27 12.94
N ARG A 7 -6.56 -1.42 13.66
CA ARG A 7 -7.15 -0.69 14.77
C ARG A 7 -8.24 0.22 14.22
N GLN A 8 -9.42 0.16 14.82
CA GLN A 8 -10.52 1.04 14.49
C GLN A 8 -10.05 2.49 14.62
N ARG A 9 -9.94 3.22 13.50
CA ARG A 9 -9.56 4.64 13.53
C ARG A 9 -10.62 5.38 14.33
N GLN A 10 -10.20 6.10 15.36
CA GLN A 10 -11.08 6.81 16.30
C GLN A 10 -11.72 8.08 15.71
N MET A 11 -11.87 8.16 14.39
CA MET A 11 -12.66 9.22 13.78
C MET A 11 -14.12 8.80 13.75
N CYS A 12 -14.88 9.25 14.76
CA CYS A 12 -16.37 9.31 14.78
C CYS A 12 -17.12 7.98 14.69
N ILE A 13 -16.69 6.90 15.34
CA ILE A 13 -17.50 5.69 15.42
C ILE A 13 -18.43 5.79 16.63
N ARG A 14 -19.73 5.91 16.38
CA ARG A 14 -20.79 6.01 17.40
C ARG A 14 -21.05 4.71 18.18
N ASP A 15 -20.56 3.56 17.71
CA ASP A 15 -20.77 2.26 18.35
C ASP A 15 -19.45 1.62 18.81
N ARG A 16 -19.06 1.91 20.03
CA ARG A 16 -17.93 1.27 20.74
C ARG A 16 -18.31 -0.09 21.39
N GLY A 17 -19.50 -0.63 21.07
CA GLY A 17 -20.12 -1.66 21.91
C GLY A 17 -19.64 -3.08 21.71
N GLN A 18 -19.23 -3.51 20.53
CA GLN A 18 -18.79 -4.89 20.29
C GLN A 18 -17.66 -4.86 19.27
N GLY A 19 -16.42 -5.08 19.73
CA GLY A 19 -15.28 -5.27 18.84
C GLY A 19 -15.46 -6.53 17.98
N GLY A 20 -14.78 -6.57 16.81
CA GLY A 20 -14.78 -7.71 15.91
C GLY A 20 -14.18 -8.98 16.52
N VAL A 21 -13.87 -9.96 15.69
CA VAL A 21 -13.32 -11.27 16.10
C VAL A 21 -11.96 -11.17 16.83
N PHE A 22 -11.29 -10.03 16.79
CA PHE A 22 -10.06 -9.74 17.53
C PHE A 22 -10.27 -8.92 18.82
N GLY A 23 -11.51 -8.72 19.23
CA GLY A 23 -11.84 -8.05 20.49
C GLY A 23 -12.15 -6.55 20.37
N PRO A 24 -12.38 -5.87 21.50
CA PRO A 24 -12.73 -4.46 21.54
C PRO A 24 -11.70 -3.59 20.81
N GLY A 25 -12.16 -2.60 20.04
CA GLY A 25 -11.30 -1.65 19.33
C GLY A 25 -10.61 -2.19 18.07
N TRP A 26 -10.87 -3.45 17.68
CA TRP A 26 -10.29 -4.07 16.49
C TRP A 26 -11.37 -4.42 15.45
N VAL A 27 -11.02 -4.23 14.19
CA VAL A 27 -11.79 -4.72 13.03
C VAL A 27 -10.85 -5.34 12.02
N SER A 28 -11.38 -6.27 11.24
CA SER A 28 -10.63 -7.01 10.23
C SER A 28 -11.51 -7.34 9.02
N ILE A 29 -10.91 -7.91 8.00
CA ILE A 29 -11.64 -8.46 6.85
C ILE A 29 -12.62 -9.56 7.26
N LEU A 30 -12.37 -10.27 8.37
CA LEU A 30 -13.24 -11.34 8.88
C LEU A 30 -14.55 -10.80 9.47
N ASP A 31 -14.60 -9.51 9.81
CA ASP A 31 -15.78 -8.83 10.35
C ASP A 31 -16.68 -8.25 9.25
N GLN A 32 -16.24 -8.33 7.99
CA GLN A 32 -16.98 -7.76 6.85
C GLN A 32 -18.31 -8.47 6.64
N CYS A 33 -19.40 -7.69 6.59
CA CYS A 33 -20.76 -8.21 6.38
C CYS A 33 -21.72 -7.15 5.86
N LEU A 34 -22.90 -7.57 5.43
CA LEU A 34 -24.06 -6.70 5.21
C LEU A 34 -25.04 -6.82 6.38
N LEU A 35 -25.46 -5.70 6.90
CA LEU A 35 -26.60 -5.60 7.82
C LEU A 35 -27.85 -5.29 6.99
N VAL A 36 -28.64 -6.32 6.71
CA VAL A 36 -29.87 -6.20 5.92
C VAL A 36 -31.01 -5.80 6.84
N LYS A 37 -31.49 -4.56 6.71
CA LYS A 37 -32.60 -3.97 7.49
C LYS A 37 -33.74 -3.58 6.56
N PRO A 38 -34.99 -3.49 7.03
CA PRO A 38 -36.08 -2.93 6.22
C PRO A 38 -35.69 -1.53 5.70
N GLY A 39 -35.72 -1.35 4.38
CA GLY A 39 -35.45 -0.06 3.73
C GLY A 39 -34.00 0.37 3.65
N CYS A 40 -33.07 -0.37 4.25
CA CYS A 40 -31.66 -0.01 4.25
C CYS A 40 -30.77 -1.25 4.33
N VAL A 41 -29.75 -1.30 3.49
CA VAL A 41 -28.66 -2.29 3.62
C VAL A 41 -27.39 -1.53 3.96
N GLU A 42 -26.72 -1.93 5.04
CA GLU A 42 -25.46 -1.34 5.46
C GLU A 42 -24.31 -2.32 5.24
N TRP A 43 -23.26 -1.88 4.57
CA TRP A 43 -22.02 -2.62 4.45
C TRP A 43 -21.06 -2.24 5.58
N VAL A 44 -20.75 -3.20 6.44
CA VAL A 44 -19.66 -3.11 7.42
C VAL A 44 -18.40 -3.53 6.72
N ARG A 45 -17.46 -2.61 6.53
CA ARG A 45 -16.20 -2.85 5.84
C ARG A 45 -15.11 -3.34 6.79
N GLU A 46 -14.04 -3.87 6.19
CA GLU A 46 -12.81 -4.29 6.87
C GLU A 46 -12.09 -3.16 7.64
N ASP A 47 -12.39 -1.90 7.34
CA ASP A 47 -11.86 -0.71 8.02
C ASP A 47 -12.81 -0.16 9.11
N GLY A 48 -13.92 -0.86 9.37
CA GLY A 48 -14.94 -0.49 10.36
C GLY A 48 -15.90 0.62 9.91
N ARG A 49 -15.85 1.06 8.65
CA ARG A 49 -16.83 2.00 8.11
C ARG A 49 -18.14 1.29 7.79
N HIS A 50 -19.24 1.98 8.06
CA HIS A 50 -20.58 1.57 7.67
C HIS A 50 -21.03 2.39 6.46
N ILE A 51 -21.33 1.73 5.34
CA ILE A 51 -21.79 2.35 4.11
C ILE A 51 -23.22 1.94 3.87
N ALA A 52 -24.13 2.91 3.88
CA ALA A 52 -25.56 2.67 3.78
C ALA A 52 -26.07 2.79 2.33
N PHE A 53 -26.96 1.89 1.95
CA PHE A 53 -27.70 1.88 0.71
C PHE A 53 -29.20 1.94 1.04
N ALA A 54 -29.89 3.00 0.58
CA ALA A 54 -31.33 3.15 0.76
C ALA A 54 -32.09 2.31 -0.29
N VAL A 55 -32.62 1.16 0.12
CA VAL A 55 -33.33 0.22 -0.79
C VAL A 55 -34.82 0.49 -0.93
N GLU A 56 -35.40 1.43 -0.17
CA GLU A 56 -36.80 1.90 -0.34
C GLU A 56 -36.92 3.00 -1.39
N ALA A 57 -35.82 3.70 -1.72
CA ALA A 57 -35.84 4.67 -2.81
C ALA A 57 -36.01 3.92 -4.14
N ALA A 58 -36.74 4.52 -5.09
CA ALA A 58 -36.79 3.97 -6.45
C ALA A 58 -35.40 3.68 -6.92
N PRO A 59 -35.09 2.47 -7.47
CA PRO A 59 -33.76 2.12 -7.92
C PRO A 59 -33.26 3.22 -8.86
N THR A 60 -32.04 3.68 -8.64
CA THR A 60 -31.38 4.65 -9.53
C THR A 60 -31.43 4.04 -10.93
N ALA A 61 -31.92 4.81 -11.91
CA ALA A 61 -32.17 4.33 -13.26
C ALA A 61 -31.07 3.35 -13.70
N VAL A 62 -31.48 2.17 -14.14
CA VAL A 62 -30.63 1.10 -14.62
C VAL A 62 -29.67 1.67 -15.65
N LEU A 63 -28.44 1.98 -15.22
CA LEU A 63 -27.34 2.04 -16.18
C LEU A 63 -27.20 0.60 -16.68
N PRO A 64 -27.17 0.35 -17.98
CA PRO A 64 -27.01 -0.99 -18.48
C PRO A 64 -25.77 -1.59 -17.82
N THR A 65 -25.97 -2.61 -17.00
CA THR A 65 -24.87 -3.41 -16.48
C THR A 65 -24.40 -4.30 -17.62
N THR A 66 -23.60 -3.73 -18.49
CA THR A 66 -22.97 -4.43 -19.61
C THR A 66 -21.90 -5.42 -19.16
N ASN A 67 -21.99 -5.88 -17.95
CA ASN A 67 -21.36 -7.13 -17.50
C ASN A 67 -22.25 -8.35 -17.74
N GLN A 68 -23.36 -8.21 -18.42
CA GLN A 68 -24.07 -9.32 -19.03
C GLN A 68 -23.29 -9.75 -20.25
N LEU A 69 -22.64 -10.89 -20.18
CA LEU A 69 -22.40 -11.69 -21.38
C LEU A 69 -23.78 -11.88 -22.03
N PRO A 70 -23.97 -11.53 -23.31
CA PRO A 70 -25.24 -11.75 -23.97
C PRO A 70 -25.46 -13.25 -24.04
N ASN A 71 -26.33 -13.78 -23.21
CA ASN A 71 -26.95 -15.07 -23.46
C ASN A 71 -28.23 -14.79 -24.26
N PRO A 72 -28.30 -15.07 -25.54
CA PRO A 72 -29.42 -14.68 -26.41
C PRO A 72 -30.69 -15.54 -26.22
N ALA A 73 -30.84 -16.26 -25.11
CA ALA A 73 -31.84 -17.32 -25.00
C ALA A 73 -32.80 -17.27 -23.80
N GLU A 74 -32.84 -16.20 -22.98
CA GLU A 74 -33.83 -16.10 -21.89
C GLU A 74 -34.58 -14.77 -21.92
N GLU A 75 -35.82 -14.81 -22.42
CA GLU A 75 -36.74 -13.69 -22.60
C GLU A 75 -37.40 -13.13 -21.30
N ASP A 76 -36.96 -13.51 -20.09
CA ASP A 76 -37.62 -13.18 -18.81
C ASP A 76 -36.72 -12.49 -17.77
N GLU A 77 -35.58 -11.88 -18.13
CA GLU A 77 -34.74 -11.21 -17.14
C GLU A 77 -35.29 -9.80 -16.80
N LYS A 78 -35.82 -9.68 -15.58
CA LYS A 78 -36.14 -8.35 -15.01
C LYS A 78 -34.83 -7.55 -14.88
N PRO A 79 -34.86 -6.24 -15.15
CA PRO A 79 -33.70 -5.37 -14.99
C PRO A 79 -33.18 -5.48 -13.55
N VAL A 80 -31.85 -5.62 -13.40
CA VAL A 80 -31.18 -5.70 -12.10
C VAL A 80 -31.37 -4.38 -11.36
N GLU A 81 -32.02 -4.42 -10.20
CA GLU A 81 -32.16 -3.25 -9.34
C GLU A 81 -30.81 -2.87 -8.74
N GLN A 82 -30.44 -1.59 -8.86
CA GLN A 82 -29.19 -1.05 -8.32
C GLN A 82 -29.45 0.15 -7.42
N TRP A 83 -28.79 0.19 -6.28
CA TRP A 83 -28.83 1.31 -5.34
C TRP A 83 -27.42 1.85 -5.13
N ARG A 84 -27.24 3.15 -5.34
CA ARG A 84 -25.95 3.82 -5.15
C ARG A 84 -25.79 4.26 -3.70
N ALA A 85 -24.61 4.06 -3.13
CA ALA A 85 -24.26 4.59 -1.81
C ALA A 85 -24.22 6.12 -1.82
N GLN A 86 -24.64 6.74 -0.74
CA GLN A 86 -24.51 8.18 -0.57
C GLN A 86 -23.05 8.53 -0.26
N GLY A 87 -22.45 9.41 -1.07
CA GLY A 87 -21.08 9.89 -0.86
C GLY A 87 -19.97 8.96 -1.33
N GLU A 88 -20.30 7.85 -2.01
CA GLU A 88 -19.35 6.85 -2.50
C GLU A 88 -19.72 6.38 -3.91
N ASN A 89 -18.70 5.96 -4.70
CA ASN A 89 -18.90 5.32 -6.00
C ASN A 89 -19.08 3.81 -5.84
N LEU A 90 -20.12 3.43 -5.13
CA LEU A 90 -20.45 2.05 -4.81
C LEU A 90 -21.91 1.79 -5.14
N TRP A 91 -22.19 0.63 -5.70
CA TRP A 91 -23.51 0.17 -6.09
C TRP A 91 -23.82 -1.16 -5.43
N LEU A 92 -24.97 -1.25 -4.79
CA LEU A 92 -25.53 -2.50 -4.28
C LEU A 92 -26.50 -3.05 -5.32
N SER A 93 -26.45 -4.35 -5.60
CA SER A 93 -27.38 -5.06 -6.47
C SER A 93 -27.80 -6.36 -5.80
N ARG A 94 -29.03 -6.82 -6.08
CA ARG A 94 -29.50 -8.16 -5.74
C ARG A 94 -29.63 -8.97 -7.02
N VAL A 95 -28.80 -10.03 -7.16
CA VAL A 95 -28.72 -10.80 -8.39
C VAL A 95 -28.87 -12.30 -8.13
N SER A 96 -29.21 -13.08 -9.16
CA SER A 96 -29.11 -14.53 -9.08
C SER A 96 -27.63 -14.93 -9.08
N ALA A 97 -27.28 -15.94 -8.29
CA ALA A 97 -25.90 -16.47 -8.26
C ALA A 97 -25.43 -16.96 -9.64
N SER A 98 -26.36 -17.38 -10.52
CA SER A 98 -26.04 -17.75 -11.92
C SER A 98 -25.58 -16.60 -12.80
N GLN A 99 -25.95 -15.35 -12.45
CA GLN A 99 -25.56 -14.13 -13.17
C GLN A 99 -24.17 -13.60 -12.77
N LEU A 100 -23.57 -14.17 -11.72
CA LEU A 100 -22.19 -13.81 -11.35
C LEU A 100 -21.19 -14.30 -12.40
N PRO A 101 -20.08 -13.55 -12.62
CA PRO A 101 -18.92 -14.09 -13.29
C PRO A 101 -18.45 -15.41 -12.66
N GLU A 102 -17.91 -16.33 -13.45
CA GLU A 102 -17.53 -17.67 -12.99
C GLU A 102 -16.60 -17.63 -11.77
N PHE A 103 -15.62 -16.75 -11.77
CA PHE A 103 -14.65 -16.60 -10.67
C PHE A 103 -15.25 -16.12 -9.34
N LEU A 104 -16.47 -15.58 -9.34
CA LEU A 104 -17.21 -15.16 -8.14
C LEU A 104 -18.29 -16.16 -7.73
N ARG A 105 -18.48 -17.25 -8.48
CA ARG A 105 -19.49 -18.27 -8.15
C ARG A 105 -18.95 -19.21 -7.09
N ASP A 106 -19.74 -19.41 -6.04
CA ASP A 106 -19.52 -20.43 -5.05
C ASP A 106 -20.70 -21.43 -5.11
N PRO A 107 -20.46 -22.73 -5.35
CA PRO A 107 -21.50 -23.74 -5.43
C PRO A 107 -22.37 -23.86 -4.16
N ALA A 108 -21.85 -23.43 -3.00
CA ALA A 108 -22.56 -23.46 -1.73
C ALA A 108 -23.49 -22.25 -1.53
N THR A 109 -23.49 -21.26 -2.43
CA THR A 109 -24.28 -20.04 -2.29
C THR A 109 -25.76 -20.28 -2.59
N SER A 110 -26.63 -19.52 -1.89
CA SER A 110 -28.07 -19.46 -2.15
C SER A 110 -28.36 -18.96 -3.57
N LYS A 111 -29.59 -19.19 -4.04
CA LYS A 111 -30.03 -18.78 -5.38
C LYS A 111 -29.86 -17.26 -5.62
N TRP A 112 -30.04 -16.44 -4.58
CA TRP A 112 -29.93 -15.00 -4.62
C TRP A 112 -28.78 -14.52 -3.74
N VAL A 113 -28.08 -13.47 -4.20
CA VAL A 113 -26.95 -12.85 -3.51
C VAL A 113 -27.03 -11.33 -3.60
N TRP A 114 -26.42 -10.67 -2.62
CA TRP A 114 -26.12 -9.26 -2.70
C TRP A 114 -24.73 -9.06 -3.29
N VAL A 115 -24.58 -8.09 -4.19
CA VAL A 115 -23.31 -7.72 -4.79
C VAL A 115 -23.09 -6.24 -4.61
N ILE A 116 -21.96 -5.87 -4.01
CA ILE A 116 -21.47 -4.50 -4.05
C ILE A 116 -20.43 -4.42 -5.17
N SER A 117 -20.49 -3.39 -6.00
CA SER A 117 -19.51 -3.11 -7.05
C SER A 117 -19.02 -1.67 -6.96
N ASP A 118 -17.77 -1.43 -7.34
CA ASP A 118 -17.20 -0.10 -7.52
C ASP A 118 -17.05 0.23 -9.02
N ASN A 119 -16.53 1.41 -9.34
CA ASN A 119 -16.24 1.86 -10.69
C ASN A 119 -14.81 1.48 -11.17
N ARG A 120 -14.14 0.56 -10.48
CA ARG A 120 -12.82 0.02 -10.81
C ARG A 120 -12.85 -1.47 -11.09
N GLY A 121 -14.07 -2.07 -11.09
CA GLY A 121 -14.32 -3.48 -11.31
C GLY A 121 -14.24 -4.35 -10.06
N GLY A 122 -13.99 -3.77 -8.89
CA GLY A 122 -14.06 -4.48 -7.62
C GLY A 122 -15.49 -4.93 -7.31
N ARG A 123 -15.64 -6.15 -6.80
CA ARG A 123 -16.92 -6.76 -6.43
C ARG A 123 -16.80 -7.49 -5.11
N TRP A 124 -17.82 -7.37 -4.29
CA TRP A 124 -17.98 -8.05 -3.02
C TRP A 124 -19.33 -8.77 -3.02
N VAL A 125 -19.32 -10.06 -2.84
CA VAL A 125 -20.52 -10.93 -2.88
C VAL A 125 -20.88 -11.35 -1.47
N PHE A 126 -22.18 -11.26 -1.14
CA PHE A 126 -22.72 -11.62 0.16
C PHE A 126 -23.94 -12.51 -0.02
N THR A 127 -24.18 -13.42 0.93
CA THR A 127 -25.42 -14.19 1.00
C THR A 127 -26.64 -13.25 1.19
N GLU A 128 -27.85 -13.77 1.02
CA GLU A 128 -29.08 -13.01 1.35
C GLU A 128 -29.11 -12.54 2.81
N GLY A 129 -28.55 -13.32 3.73
CA GLY A 129 -28.40 -12.98 5.14
C GLY A 129 -27.26 -11.99 5.45
N GLY A 130 -26.49 -11.57 4.45
CA GLY A 130 -25.43 -10.57 4.59
C GLY A 130 -24.04 -11.13 4.92
N ALA A 131 -23.85 -12.45 4.94
CA ALA A 131 -22.52 -13.03 5.16
C ALA A 131 -21.64 -12.85 3.92
N TRP A 132 -20.39 -12.41 4.09
CA TRP A 132 -19.42 -12.25 3.00
C TRP A 132 -19.02 -13.63 2.42
N VAL A 133 -19.11 -13.78 1.10
CA VAL A 133 -18.82 -15.01 0.36
C VAL A 133 -17.46 -14.92 -0.33
N CYS A 134 -17.29 -13.88 -1.17
CA CYS A 134 -16.05 -13.66 -1.90
C CYS A 134 -15.91 -12.19 -2.31
N SER A 135 -14.72 -11.83 -2.74
CA SER A 135 -14.48 -10.52 -3.35
C SER A 135 -13.30 -10.58 -4.31
N GLY A 136 -13.35 -9.79 -5.37
CA GLY A 136 -12.27 -9.66 -6.35
C GLY A 136 -12.72 -8.87 -7.57
N SER A 137 -11.80 -8.56 -8.46
CA SER A 137 -12.05 -7.88 -9.74
C SER A 137 -11.79 -8.80 -10.94
N SER A 138 -11.09 -9.90 -10.74
CA SER A 138 -10.70 -10.89 -11.76
C SER A 138 -10.44 -12.26 -11.13
N GLN A 139 -10.22 -13.27 -11.97
CA GLN A 139 -9.80 -14.61 -11.54
C GLN A 139 -8.51 -14.57 -10.70
N ARG A 140 -7.61 -13.62 -11.02
CA ARG A 140 -6.30 -13.52 -10.36
C ARG A 140 -6.39 -13.07 -8.91
N ASP A 141 -7.29 -12.15 -8.59
CA ASP A 141 -7.34 -11.47 -7.29
C ASP A 141 -8.53 -11.89 -6.41
N VAL A 142 -9.34 -12.85 -6.87
CA VAL A 142 -10.51 -13.27 -6.10
C VAL A 142 -10.12 -14.05 -4.85
N VAL A 143 -10.79 -13.70 -3.75
CA VAL A 143 -10.69 -14.37 -2.46
C VAL A 143 -12.06 -14.91 -2.09
N HIS A 144 -12.16 -16.21 -1.83
CA HIS A 144 -13.34 -16.89 -1.33
C HIS A 144 -13.22 -17.16 0.17
N THR A 145 -14.34 -17.15 0.88
CA THR A 145 -14.41 -17.50 2.30
C THR A 145 -14.91 -18.91 2.48
N VAL A 146 -14.27 -19.65 3.40
CA VAL A 146 -14.83 -20.91 3.94
C VAL A 146 -15.41 -20.61 5.30
N ARG A 147 -16.62 -21.10 5.56
CA ARG A 147 -17.37 -20.76 6.79
C ARG A 147 -17.87 -21.99 7.51
N GLU A 148 -17.92 -21.88 8.84
CA GLU A 148 -18.68 -22.80 9.72
C GLU A 148 -19.71 -21.96 10.47
N GLY A 149 -20.97 -22.10 10.07
CA GLY A 149 -22.05 -21.19 10.52
C GLY A 149 -21.75 -19.74 10.13
N ASP A 150 -21.75 -18.85 11.11
CA ASP A 150 -21.51 -17.43 10.89
C ASP A 150 -20.02 -17.05 10.87
N ARG A 151 -19.10 -17.99 11.11
CA ARG A 151 -17.67 -17.72 11.22
C ARG A 151 -16.90 -18.04 9.95
N VAL A 152 -16.00 -17.16 9.56
CA VAL A 152 -15.02 -17.43 8.50
C VAL A 152 -13.88 -18.25 9.09
N THR A 153 -13.75 -19.51 8.67
CA THR A 153 -12.69 -20.43 9.13
C THR A 153 -11.51 -20.49 8.17
N ALA A 154 -11.69 -20.06 6.91
CA ALA A 154 -10.58 -19.86 6.00
C ALA A 154 -10.91 -18.82 4.92
N MET A 155 -9.86 -18.28 4.32
CA MET A 155 -9.89 -17.49 3.09
C MET A 155 -8.97 -18.16 2.08
N GLU A 156 -9.43 -18.28 0.83
CA GLU A 156 -8.72 -19.02 -0.21
C GLU A 156 -8.79 -18.27 -1.55
N THR A 157 -7.68 -18.20 -2.28
CA THR A 157 -7.64 -17.67 -3.66
C THR A 157 -7.94 -18.77 -4.66
N SER A 158 -8.31 -18.42 -5.88
CA SER A 158 -8.45 -19.37 -7.01
C SER A 158 -7.19 -20.20 -7.30
N TRP A 159 -6.04 -19.75 -6.82
CA TRP A 159 -4.74 -20.36 -7.04
C TRP A 159 -4.26 -21.20 -5.84
N GLY A 160 -5.16 -21.51 -4.88
CA GLY A 160 -4.88 -22.40 -3.75
C GLY A 160 -4.11 -21.78 -2.59
N HIS A 161 -3.79 -20.47 -2.63
CA HIS A 161 -3.29 -19.80 -1.43
C HIS A 161 -4.41 -19.70 -0.40
N LYS A 162 -4.12 -20.13 0.82
CA LYS A 162 -5.12 -20.24 1.88
C LYS A 162 -4.60 -19.68 3.20
N ILE A 163 -5.48 -19.00 3.93
CA ILE A 163 -5.29 -18.69 5.35
C ILE A 163 -6.39 -19.40 6.13
N THR A 164 -6.02 -20.29 7.04
CA THR A 164 -6.93 -20.95 7.97
C THR A 164 -6.93 -20.21 9.29
N VAL A 165 -8.12 -19.98 9.85
CA VAL A 165 -8.34 -19.22 11.07
C VAL A 165 -8.94 -20.13 12.13
N SER A 166 -8.35 -20.16 13.32
CA SER A 166 -8.86 -20.94 14.46
C SER A 166 -9.42 -20.01 15.54
N TYR A 167 -10.49 -20.46 16.19
CA TYR A 167 -11.19 -19.69 17.20
C TYR A 167 -11.11 -20.34 18.58
N GLY A 168 -10.88 -19.52 19.62
CA GLY A 168 -11.11 -19.82 21.02
C GLY A 168 -12.34 -19.05 21.52
N GLY A 169 -13.47 -19.75 21.68
CA GLY A 169 -14.73 -19.06 21.95
C GLY A 169 -15.15 -18.16 20.79
N ALA A 170 -15.33 -16.84 21.03
CA ALA A 170 -15.70 -15.87 20.01
C ALA A 170 -14.48 -15.20 19.34
N ARG A 171 -13.26 -15.48 19.79
CA ARG A 171 -12.03 -14.79 19.37
C ARG A 171 -11.16 -15.64 18.45
N VAL A 172 -10.50 -15.00 17.50
CA VAL A 172 -9.46 -15.64 16.69
C VAL A 172 -8.23 -15.85 17.56
N VAL A 173 -7.76 -17.09 17.69
CA VAL A 173 -6.56 -17.43 18.47
C VAL A 173 -5.35 -17.77 17.60
N SER A 174 -5.58 -18.13 16.34
CA SER A 174 -4.49 -18.31 15.38
C SER A 174 -4.95 -18.14 13.94
N ALA A 175 -4.00 -17.74 13.09
CA ALA A 175 -4.14 -17.75 11.64
C ALA A 175 -2.91 -18.43 11.04
N ILE A 176 -3.13 -19.40 10.14
CA ILE A 176 -2.07 -20.20 9.52
C ILE A 176 -2.25 -20.09 8.01
N SER A 177 -1.21 -19.65 7.32
CA SER A 177 -1.17 -19.61 5.85
C SER A 177 -0.76 -20.95 5.26
N SER A 178 -1.11 -21.20 3.98
CA SER A 178 -0.75 -22.43 3.26
C SER A 178 0.76 -22.67 3.16
N ASP A 179 1.57 -21.62 3.33
CA ASP A 179 3.03 -21.67 3.38
C ASP A 179 3.60 -21.99 4.79
N GLY A 180 2.72 -22.33 5.76
CA GLY A 180 3.12 -22.72 7.11
C GLY A 180 3.36 -21.58 8.09
N ARG A 181 3.36 -20.32 7.66
CA ARG A 181 3.48 -19.17 8.59
C ARG A 181 2.28 -19.12 9.51
N CYS A 182 2.55 -18.93 10.80
CA CYS A 182 1.53 -18.92 11.84
C CYS A 182 1.61 -17.63 12.64
N VAL A 183 0.45 -17.01 12.87
CA VAL A 183 0.27 -15.90 13.80
C VAL A 183 -0.65 -16.35 14.92
N ARG A 184 -0.27 -16.10 16.18
CA ARG A 184 -1.06 -16.41 17.37
C ARG A 184 -1.50 -15.13 18.06
N TYR A 185 -2.69 -15.15 18.64
CA TYR A 185 -3.32 -14.02 19.30
C TYR A 185 -3.69 -14.42 20.72
N SER A 186 -3.26 -13.62 21.70
CA SER A 186 -3.53 -13.81 23.11
C SER A 186 -4.39 -12.69 23.67
N TYR A 187 -5.29 -13.03 24.56
CA TYR A 187 -6.29 -12.14 25.14
C TYR A 187 -6.23 -12.17 26.67
N ASP A 188 -6.63 -11.07 27.31
CA ASP A 188 -6.87 -11.02 28.75
C ASP A 188 -8.28 -11.49 29.14
N ASP A 189 -8.58 -11.43 30.42
CA ASP A 189 -9.87 -11.87 30.99
C ASP A 189 -11.06 -11.02 30.50
N GLU A 190 -10.81 -9.76 30.05
CA GLU A 190 -11.78 -8.88 29.43
C GLU A 190 -11.92 -9.08 27.91
N ASN A 191 -11.26 -10.13 27.37
CA ASN A 191 -11.22 -10.44 25.92
C ASN A 191 -10.60 -9.33 25.05
N ARG A 192 -9.67 -8.53 25.59
CA ARG A 192 -8.88 -7.56 24.84
C ARG A 192 -7.63 -8.24 24.29
N LEU A 193 -7.26 -7.95 23.06
CA LEU A 193 -6.03 -8.47 22.44
C LEU A 193 -4.81 -7.88 23.16
N VAL A 194 -4.02 -8.71 23.82
CA VAL A 194 -2.83 -8.25 24.58
C VAL A 194 -1.52 -8.62 23.91
N GLN A 195 -1.51 -9.65 23.04
CA GLN A 195 -0.29 -10.07 22.35
C GLN A 195 -0.59 -10.70 20.99
N VAL A 196 0.27 -10.41 20.04
CA VAL A 196 0.32 -11.03 18.71
C VAL A 196 1.72 -11.57 18.49
N ASP A 197 1.83 -12.89 18.29
CA ASP A 197 3.08 -13.58 18.00
C ASP A 197 3.06 -14.05 16.55
N GLY A 198 4.00 -13.57 15.76
CA GLY A 198 4.13 -13.89 14.35
C GLY A 198 5.58 -14.18 13.96
N PRO A 199 5.81 -14.51 12.69
CA PRO A 199 7.16 -14.71 12.16
C PRO A 199 8.09 -13.51 12.36
N ASP A 200 7.53 -12.30 12.32
CA ASP A 200 8.26 -11.03 12.48
C ASP A 200 8.44 -10.62 13.96
N GLY A 201 8.23 -11.56 14.90
CA GLY A 201 8.35 -11.33 16.32
C GLY A 201 7.02 -11.13 17.04
N SER A 202 7.10 -10.73 18.32
CA SER A 202 5.96 -10.52 19.20
C SER A 202 5.65 -9.04 19.35
N ARG A 203 4.38 -8.67 19.36
CA ARG A 203 3.91 -7.32 19.67
C ARG A 203 2.91 -7.40 20.81
N ARG A 204 3.07 -6.54 21.84
CA ARG A 204 2.20 -6.50 23.00
C ARG A 204 1.45 -5.18 23.09
N TYR A 205 0.25 -5.24 23.67
CA TYR A 205 -0.65 -4.09 23.84
C TYR A 205 -1.03 -3.96 25.31
N GLU A 206 -0.85 -2.76 25.84
CA GLU A 206 -1.31 -2.39 27.18
C GLU A 206 -2.59 -1.54 27.06
N TRP A 207 -3.51 -1.73 27.99
CA TRP A 207 -4.84 -1.18 27.92
C TRP A 207 -5.19 -0.39 29.19
N ASP A 208 -5.94 0.70 28.97
CA ASP A 208 -6.73 1.36 30.01
C ASP A 208 -8.20 1.28 29.57
N ASP A 209 -9.00 0.49 30.28
CA ASP A 209 -10.35 0.08 29.88
C ASP A 209 -10.38 -0.47 28.44
N THR A 210 -10.96 0.24 27.50
CA THR A 210 -11.09 -0.13 26.07
C THR A 210 -10.06 0.57 25.16
N LEU A 211 -9.09 1.28 25.72
CA LEU A 211 -8.14 2.12 25.00
C LEU A 211 -6.72 1.56 25.12
N ILE A 212 -6.02 1.43 23.97
CA ILE A 212 -4.63 0.98 23.96
C ILE A 212 -3.72 2.15 24.36
N THR A 213 -3.08 2.01 25.52
CA THR A 213 -2.16 3.03 26.05
C THR A 213 -0.75 2.84 25.52
N THR A 214 -0.27 1.59 25.40
CA THR A 214 1.08 1.30 24.95
C THR A 214 1.08 0.19 23.91
N VAL A 215 1.93 0.33 22.89
CA VAL A 215 2.27 -0.75 21.96
C VAL A 215 3.76 -1.05 22.13
N VAL A 216 4.10 -2.31 22.39
CA VAL A 216 5.48 -2.76 22.64
C VAL A 216 5.90 -3.70 21.52
N ASP A 217 7.07 -3.46 20.95
CA ASP A 217 7.67 -4.29 19.90
C ASP A 217 8.29 -5.60 20.40
N ALA A 218 8.85 -6.39 19.51
CA ALA A 218 9.49 -7.66 19.86
C ALA A 218 10.79 -7.50 20.67
N CYS A 219 11.45 -6.35 20.59
CA CYS A 219 12.64 -6.01 21.37
C CYS A 219 12.29 -5.51 22.78
N GLY A 220 11.02 -5.26 23.07
CA GLY A 220 10.55 -4.71 24.33
C GLY A 220 10.52 -3.19 24.38
N ASN A 221 10.71 -2.50 23.26
CA ASN A 221 10.61 -1.05 23.16
C ASN A 221 9.15 -0.61 23.00
N ALA A 222 8.77 0.50 23.61
CA ALA A 222 7.47 1.11 23.36
C ALA A 222 7.48 1.78 21.98
N GLU A 223 6.78 1.18 20.99
CA GLU A 223 6.59 1.80 19.65
C GLU A 223 5.78 3.09 19.74
N CYS A 224 4.77 3.10 20.61
CA CYS A 224 4.02 4.31 20.92
C CYS A 224 3.36 4.23 22.30
N ILE A 225 3.22 5.41 22.95
CA ILE A 225 2.46 5.59 24.18
C ILE A 225 1.39 6.64 23.90
N ASN A 226 0.12 6.32 24.17
CA ASN A 226 -1.04 7.16 23.87
C ASN A 226 -1.69 7.70 25.16
N SER A 227 -2.14 8.95 25.12
CA SER A 227 -3.06 9.52 26.10
C SER A 227 -4.38 9.90 25.43
N TYR A 228 -5.47 9.91 26.17
CA TYR A 228 -6.81 10.10 25.64
C TYR A 228 -7.61 11.16 26.40
N ASP A 229 -8.56 11.77 25.72
CA ASP A 229 -9.59 12.62 26.36
C ASP A 229 -10.76 11.77 26.87
N GLY A 230 -11.67 12.39 27.62
CA GLY A 230 -12.88 11.72 28.15
C GLY A 230 -13.86 11.19 27.10
N ARG A 231 -13.61 11.45 25.81
CA ARG A 231 -14.33 10.86 24.67
C ARG A 231 -13.53 9.73 24.02
N GLY A 232 -12.35 9.37 24.53
CA GLY A 232 -11.44 8.36 24.03
C GLY A 232 -10.74 8.75 22.73
N ARG A 233 -10.55 10.03 22.44
CA ARG A 233 -9.75 10.52 21.33
C ARG A 233 -8.32 10.75 21.82
N ILE A 234 -7.32 10.43 21.01
CA ILE A 234 -5.91 10.61 21.35
C ILE A 234 -5.61 12.11 21.57
N THR A 235 -5.13 12.47 22.75
CA THR A 235 -4.66 13.84 23.06
C THR A 235 -3.16 13.98 22.89
N SER A 236 -2.40 12.91 23.12
CA SER A 236 -0.98 12.86 22.81
C SER A 236 -0.53 11.45 22.45
N GLN A 237 0.50 11.39 21.62
CA GLN A 237 1.18 10.15 21.26
C GLN A 237 2.68 10.36 21.31
N GLN A 238 3.36 9.58 22.16
CA GLN A 238 4.82 9.53 22.19
C GLN A 238 5.30 8.38 21.30
N ALA A 239 6.21 8.66 20.38
CA ALA A 239 6.86 7.67 19.51
C ALA A 239 8.10 7.06 20.20
N ALA A 240 8.63 5.96 19.66
CA ALA A 240 9.80 5.27 20.20
C ALA A 240 11.07 6.13 20.28
N ASN A 241 11.21 7.14 19.41
CA ASN A 241 12.29 8.14 19.46
C ASN A 241 12.09 9.20 20.58
N GLY A 242 11.03 9.09 21.40
CA GLY A 242 10.72 10.01 22.48
C GLY A 242 9.93 11.26 22.06
N ARG A 243 9.74 11.51 20.76
CA ARG A 243 8.93 12.64 20.30
C ARG A 243 7.48 12.47 20.73
N THR A 244 6.89 13.51 21.30
CA THR A 244 5.48 13.53 21.69
C THR A 244 4.72 14.51 20.80
N VAL A 245 3.71 14.00 20.08
CA VAL A 245 2.78 14.79 19.29
C VAL A 245 1.48 14.98 20.05
N HIS A 246 1.02 16.22 20.16
CA HIS A 246 -0.23 16.60 20.82
C HIS A 246 -1.31 16.86 19.79
N PHE A 247 -2.52 16.33 20.04
CA PHE A 247 -3.68 16.47 19.15
C PHE A 247 -4.73 17.37 19.79
N ARG A 248 -5.28 18.28 18.99
CA ARG A 248 -6.39 19.18 19.36
C ARG A 248 -7.53 19.01 18.36
N TYR A 249 -8.71 18.79 18.87
CA TYR A 249 -9.94 18.61 18.08
C TYR A 249 -10.81 19.84 18.25
N LEU A 250 -10.98 20.59 17.15
CA LEU A 250 -11.75 21.83 17.12
C LEU A 250 -13.10 21.60 16.42
N PRO A 251 -14.10 22.48 16.63
CA PRO A 251 -15.36 22.43 15.91
C PRO A 251 -15.17 22.49 14.38
N GLY A 252 -16.12 21.92 13.63
CA GLY A 252 -16.08 21.95 12.15
C GLY A 252 -15.18 20.89 11.53
N GLY A 253 -14.89 19.77 12.23
CA GLY A 253 -14.07 18.68 11.68
C GLY A 253 -12.56 19.01 11.62
N VAL A 254 -12.11 19.97 12.42
CA VAL A 254 -10.70 20.40 12.41
C VAL A 254 -9.90 19.62 13.45
N THR A 255 -8.80 19.03 13.01
CA THR A 255 -7.82 18.36 13.88
C THR A 255 -6.45 18.99 13.67
N ALA A 256 -5.84 19.49 14.72
CA ALA A 256 -4.46 19.98 14.72
C ALA A 256 -3.55 19.02 15.48
N ALA A 257 -2.36 18.79 14.97
CA ALA A 257 -1.30 18.03 15.63
C ALA A 257 -0.03 18.87 15.66
N SER A 258 0.66 18.94 16.80
CA SER A 258 1.89 19.73 16.98
C SER A 258 2.79 19.09 18.04
N ASP A 259 4.04 19.52 18.10
CA ASP A 259 4.90 19.24 19.25
C ASP A 259 4.40 19.96 20.51
N ALA A 260 4.95 19.66 21.68
CA ALA A 260 4.48 20.17 22.98
C ALA A 260 4.55 21.71 23.09
N ASP A 261 5.52 22.33 22.43
CA ASP A 261 5.72 23.78 22.36
C ASP A 261 4.86 24.48 21.28
N GLY A 262 4.05 23.70 20.54
CA GLY A 262 3.21 24.18 19.44
C GLY A 262 3.93 24.29 18.10
N THR A 263 5.22 23.94 18.02
CA THR A 263 5.97 23.88 16.76
C THR A 263 5.56 22.66 15.92
N ASN A 264 6.02 22.62 14.67
CA ASN A 264 5.74 21.54 13.71
C ASN A 264 4.23 21.25 13.59
N ALA A 265 3.40 22.28 13.68
CA ALA A 265 1.95 22.17 13.68
C ALA A 265 1.40 21.84 12.29
N ASN A 266 0.60 20.80 12.20
CA ASN A 266 -0.16 20.45 11.00
C ASN A 266 -1.66 20.43 11.35
N THR A 267 -2.50 20.95 10.46
CA THR A 267 -3.95 21.01 10.67
C THR A 267 -4.68 20.36 9.50
N TRP A 268 -5.62 19.49 9.80
CA TRP A 268 -6.52 18.84 8.84
C TRP A 268 -7.95 19.32 9.07
N ILE A 269 -8.63 19.64 7.99
CA ILE A 269 -10.02 20.04 7.96
C ILE A 269 -10.78 18.96 7.20
N CYS A 270 -11.81 18.38 7.81
CA CYS A 270 -12.61 17.32 7.22
C CYS A 270 -14.07 17.75 7.10
N ASP A 271 -14.76 17.24 6.06
CA ASP A 271 -16.21 17.39 5.93
C ASP A 271 -16.98 16.43 6.85
N ALA A 272 -18.31 16.47 6.78
CA ALA A 272 -19.19 15.62 7.58
C ALA A 272 -19.05 14.11 7.27
N HIS A 273 -18.45 13.74 6.13
CA HIS A 273 -18.17 12.37 5.74
C HIS A 273 -16.73 11.92 6.13
N GLY A 274 -15.97 12.79 6.81
CA GLY A 274 -14.59 12.52 7.20
C GLY A 274 -13.56 12.67 6.07
N ARG A 275 -13.94 13.24 4.91
CA ARG A 275 -13.02 13.50 3.79
C ARG A 275 -12.24 14.79 4.07
N THR A 276 -10.95 14.77 3.82
CA THR A 276 -10.09 15.95 4.01
C THR A 276 -10.41 17.02 2.96
N THR A 277 -10.88 18.18 3.40
CA THR A 277 -11.17 19.34 2.56
C THR A 277 -10.12 20.43 2.65
N GLY A 278 -9.23 20.37 3.63
CA GLY A 278 -8.12 21.29 3.80
C GLY A 278 -6.99 20.72 4.63
N VAL A 279 -5.78 21.14 4.30
CA VAL A 279 -4.57 20.84 5.08
C VAL A 279 -3.79 22.15 5.22
N VAL A 280 -3.34 22.46 6.45
CA VAL A 280 -2.37 23.53 6.71
C VAL A 280 -1.14 22.85 7.30
N ASP A 281 0.01 23.00 6.67
CA ASP A 281 1.26 22.39 7.10
C ASP A 281 2.04 23.25 8.11
N ALA A 282 3.14 22.71 8.63
CA ALA A 282 3.97 23.35 9.64
C ALA A 282 4.62 24.68 9.18
N HIS A 283 4.66 24.97 7.89
CA HIS A 283 5.09 26.27 7.32
C HIS A 283 3.92 27.21 7.00
N GLY A 284 2.67 26.79 7.29
CA GLY A 284 1.47 27.54 6.98
C GLY A 284 1.01 27.40 5.53
N GLY A 285 1.63 26.51 4.75
CA GLY A 285 1.20 26.18 3.40
C GLY A 285 -0.17 25.50 3.41
N GLN A 286 -1.08 25.95 2.55
CA GLN A 286 -2.47 25.46 2.53
C GLN A 286 -2.77 24.70 1.25
N VAL A 287 -3.44 23.56 1.40
CA VAL A 287 -4.03 22.80 0.30
C VAL A 287 -5.52 22.67 0.57
N SER A 288 -6.36 22.92 -0.43
CA SER A 288 -7.82 22.73 -0.28
C SER A 288 -8.38 21.81 -1.36
N MET A 289 -9.37 21.01 -0.97
CA MET A 289 -10.03 20.02 -1.82
C MET A 289 -11.53 20.16 -1.73
N THR A 290 -12.20 20.04 -2.87
CA THR A 290 -13.67 20.07 -2.97
C THR A 290 -14.13 18.77 -3.62
N TYR A 291 -15.21 18.23 -3.10
CA TYR A 291 -15.79 16.96 -3.56
C TYR A 291 -17.21 17.15 -4.04
N ASP A 292 -17.65 16.32 -4.98
CA ASP A 292 -19.04 16.20 -5.36
C ASP A 292 -19.83 15.37 -4.32
N SER A 293 -21.14 15.22 -4.56
CA SER A 293 -22.03 14.45 -3.69
C SER A 293 -21.69 12.94 -3.63
N PHE A 294 -20.85 12.44 -4.52
CA PHE A 294 -20.42 11.05 -4.62
C PHE A 294 -18.99 10.82 -4.13
N GLY A 295 -18.36 11.86 -3.58
CA GLY A 295 -17.02 11.74 -3.03
C GLY A 295 -15.88 11.88 -4.05
N ASN A 296 -16.18 12.23 -5.30
CA ASN A 296 -15.14 12.52 -6.27
C ASN A 296 -14.54 13.91 -6.02
N MET A 297 -13.22 14.02 -6.01
CA MET A 297 -12.53 15.30 -5.87
C MET A 297 -12.67 16.11 -7.17
N VAL A 298 -13.50 17.16 -7.15
CA VAL A 298 -13.76 17.98 -8.33
C VAL A 298 -12.80 19.17 -8.46
N ARG A 299 -12.14 19.55 -7.37
CA ARG A 299 -11.20 20.66 -7.36
C ARG A 299 -10.15 20.47 -6.28
N CYS A 300 -8.90 20.78 -6.64
CA CYS A 300 -7.77 20.88 -5.72
C CYS A 300 -7.07 22.21 -5.92
N VAL A 301 -6.71 22.88 -4.84
CA VAL A 301 -5.84 24.08 -4.85
C VAL A 301 -4.59 23.72 -4.08
N ASP A 302 -3.44 23.82 -4.71
CA ASP A 302 -2.14 23.55 -4.08
C ASP A 302 -1.67 24.73 -3.21
N ARG A 303 -0.48 24.60 -2.63
CA ARG A 303 0.11 25.65 -1.76
C ARG A 303 0.45 26.93 -2.50
N ALA A 304 0.73 26.86 -3.80
CA ALA A 304 1.00 28.02 -4.66
C ALA A 304 -0.29 28.73 -5.11
N GLY A 305 -1.46 28.15 -4.80
CA GLY A 305 -2.74 28.64 -5.27
C GLY A 305 -3.13 28.16 -6.66
N ASN A 306 -2.36 27.24 -7.25
CA ASN A 306 -2.69 26.64 -8.54
C ASN A 306 -3.90 25.72 -8.41
N VAL A 307 -4.78 25.78 -9.39
CA VAL A 307 -6.04 25.05 -9.40
C VAL A 307 -6.00 23.91 -10.40
N THR A 308 -6.30 22.69 -9.92
CA THR A 308 -6.63 21.54 -10.75
C THR A 308 -8.12 21.24 -10.60
N SER A 309 -8.85 21.06 -11.70
CA SER A 309 -10.27 20.72 -11.69
C SER A 309 -10.50 19.41 -12.43
N HIS A 310 -11.46 18.62 -11.93
CA HIS A 310 -11.77 17.31 -12.47
C HIS A 310 -13.26 17.18 -12.78
N ARG A 311 -13.59 16.48 -13.86
CA ARG A 311 -14.98 16.10 -14.22
C ARG A 311 -15.08 14.60 -14.32
N TYR A 312 -16.24 14.11 -13.93
CA TYR A 312 -16.53 12.68 -13.86
C TYR A 312 -17.80 12.36 -14.62
N ASP A 313 -17.91 11.16 -15.13
CA ASP A 313 -19.16 10.65 -15.69
C ASP A 313 -20.14 10.22 -14.60
N GLN A 314 -21.30 9.70 -15.00
CA GLN A 314 -22.34 9.24 -14.08
C GLN A 314 -21.91 8.06 -13.21
N ARG A 315 -20.87 7.31 -13.63
CA ARG A 315 -20.29 6.22 -12.85
C ARG A 315 -19.15 6.69 -11.94
N GLY A 316 -18.85 8.00 -11.92
CA GLY A 316 -17.76 8.57 -11.11
C GLY A 316 -16.37 8.25 -11.66
N ARG A 317 -16.25 7.94 -12.97
CA ARG A 317 -14.97 7.75 -13.65
C ARG A 317 -14.48 9.09 -14.18
N LEU A 318 -13.20 9.37 -13.98
CA LEU A 318 -12.58 10.63 -14.42
C LEU A 318 -12.60 10.73 -15.94
N THR A 319 -13.25 11.77 -16.47
CA THR A 319 -13.33 12.01 -17.93
C THR A 319 -12.50 13.19 -18.36
N HIS A 320 -12.27 14.18 -17.48
CA HIS A 320 -11.56 15.41 -17.85
C HIS A 320 -10.83 16.01 -16.64
N THR A 321 -9.64 16.54 -16.90
CA THR A 321 -8.86 17.32 -15.92
C THR A 321 -8.37 18.60 -16.57
N ASP A 322 -8.68 19.74 -15.94
CA ASP A 322 -8.07 21.03 -16.24
C ASP A 322 -6.82 21.19 -15.37
N LEU A 323 -5.67 21.40 -15.98
CA LEU A 323 -4.38 21.59 -15.30
C LEU A 323 -4.13 23.08 -15.03
N PRO A 324 -3.35 23.43 -13.99
CA PRO A 324 -3.00 24.82 -13.68
C PRO A 324 -2.29 25.55 -14.83
N THR A 325 -1.60 24.82 -15.68
CA THR A 325 -0.89 25.36 -16.86
C THR A 325 -1.81 25.74 -18.00
N GLY A 326 -3.13 25.54 -17.88
CA GLY A 326 -4.11 25.71 -18.94
C GLY A 326 -4.22 24.52 -19.90
N GLY A 327 -3.44 23.46 -19.66
CA GLY A 327 -3.56 22.21 -20.40
C GLY A 327 -4.70 21.33 -19.88
N THR A 328 -5.12 20.34 -20.68
CA THR A 328 -6.16 19.37 -20.31
C THR A 328 -5.68 17.93 -20.43
N ILE A 329 -6.34 17.04 -19.70
CA ILE A 329 -6.22 15.58 -19.86
C ILE A 329 -7.63 15.04 -20.02
N ASP A 330 -7.88 14.33 -21.11
CA ASP A 330 -9.16 13.69 -21.38
C ASP A 330 -9.03 12.16 -21.30
N CYS A 331 -10.00 11.50 -20.66
CA CYS A 331 -10.06 10.04 -20.52
C CYS A 331 -11.38 9.52 -21.07
N SER A 332 -11.32 8.39 -21.78
CA SER A 332 -12.52 7.66 -22.21
C SER A 332 -12.53 6.24 -21.64
N TRP A 333 -13.73 5.73 -21.39
CA TRP A 333 -13.98 4.47 -20.70
C TRP A 333 -14.98 3.62 -21.47
N ASP A 334 -14.81 2.31 -21.41
CA ASP A 334 -15.81 1.38 -21.92
C ASP A 334 -16.88 1.04 -20.85
N ASP A 335 -17.83 0.21 -21.26
CA ASP A 335 -18.94 -0.21 -20.40
C ASP A 335 -18.51 -1.17 -19.27
N LEU A 336 -17.31 -1.73 -19.34
CA LEU A 336 -16.73 -2.59 -18.31
C LEU A 336 -15.83 -1.82 -17.31
N ASP A 337 -15.92 -0.48 -17.29
CA ASP A 337 -15.10 0.40 -16.44
C ASP A 337 -13.59 0.27 -16.71
N ARG A 338 -13.21 0.02 -18.00
CA ARG A 338 -11.82 -0.03 -18.44
C ARG A 338 -11.47 1.24 -19.23
N LEU A 339 -10.25 1.76 -19.01
CA LEU A 339 -9.77 2.96 -19.70
C LEU A 339 -9.47 2.64 -21.18
N VAL A 340 -10.14 3.31 -22.11
CA VAL A 340 -9.96 3.09 -23.57
C VAL A 340 -8.97 4.07 -24.17
N SER A 341 -8.96 5.33 -23.68
CA SER A 341 -7.97 6.28 -24.15
C SER A 341 -7.64 7.36 -23.11
N THR A 342 -6.44 7.91 -23.24
CA THR A 342 -6.01 9.13 -22.54
C THR A 342 -5.42 10.10 -23.56
N THR A 343 -5.90 11.34 -23.58
CA THR A 343 -5.40 12.41 -24.47
C THR A 343 -4.85 13.56 -23.62
N LEU A 344 -3.60 13.94 -23.87
CA LEU A 344 -2.93 15.05 -23.19
C LEU A 344 -3.19 16.39 -23.91
N ALA A 345 -2.90 17.51 -23.25
CA ALA A 345 -3.09 18.87 -23.77
C ALA A 345 -2.42 19.16 -25.13
N ASN A 346 -1.34 18.48 -25.44
CA ASN A 346 -0.64 18.59 -26.73
C ASN A 346 -1.23 17.68 -27.82
N GLY A 347 -2.36 17.02 -27.56
CA GLY A 347 -3.00 16.06 -28.47
C GLY A 347 -2.37 14.67 -28.48
N ALA A 348 -1.33 14.43 -27.68
CA ALA A 348 -0.72 13.10 -27.54
C ALA A 348 -1.72 12.11 -26.93
N GLN A 349 -2.03 11.05 -27.64
CA GLN A 349 -3.02 10.07 -27.24
C GLN A 349 -2.41 8.68 -27.04
N THR A 350 -2.78 8.05 -25.92
CA THR A 350 -2.55 6.61 -25.68
C THR A 350 -3.89 5.90 -25.77
N THR A 351 -3.96 4.77 -26.49
CA THR A 351 -5.18 3.96 -26.60
C THR A 351 -4.97 2.55 -26.07
N PHE A 352 -6.03 1.96 -25.54
CA PHE A 352 -6.06 0.64 -24.93
C PHE A 352 -7.17 -0.19 -25.56
N GLU A 353 -6.84 -1.40 -25.99
CA GLU A 353 -7.80 -2.37 -26.53
C GLU A 353 -7.81 -3.60 -25.62
N TYR A 354 -8.99 -4.19 -25.43
CA TYR A 354 -9.22 -5.30 -24.52
C TYR A 354 -9.87 -6.47 -25.24
N ASP A 355 -9.65 -7.69 -24.74
CA ASP A 355 -10.31 -8.89 -25.23
C ASP A 355 -11.40 -9.34 -24.24
N GLY A 356 -12.62 -9.52 -24.74
CA GLY A 356 -13.75 -9.98 -23.95
C GLY A 356 -13.91 -9.22 -22.63
N THR A 357 -13.94 -9.94 -21.53
CA THR A 357 -14.09 -9.40 -20.16
C THR A 357 -12.78 -9.22 -19.42
N GLU A 358 -11.63 -9.48 -20.06
CA GLU A 358 -10.31 -9.30 -19.46
C GLU A 358 -10.11 -7.85 -19.03
N ARG A 359 -9.51 -7.65 -17.84
CA ARG A 359 -9.28 -6.32 -17.25
C ARG A 359 -8.00 -5.67 -17.78
N ASP A 360 -7.06 -6.46 -18.25
CA ASP A 360 -5.77 -6.01 -18.76
C ASP A 360 -5.82 -5.85 -20.28
N PRO A 361 -5.21 -4.78 -20.85
CA PRO A 361 -5.29 -4.52 -22.28
C PRO A 361 -4.44 -5.51 -23.08
N VAL A 362 -5.00 -6.01 -24.19
CA VAL A 362 -4.28 -6.87 -25.15
C VAL A 362 -3.45 -6.05 -26.13
N ARG A 363 -3.76 -4.76 -26.28
CA ARG A 363 -3.01 -3.82 -27.13
C ARG A 363 -2.97 -2.43 -26.49
N VAL A 364 -1.78 -1.84 -26.48
CA VAL A 364 -1.57 -0.45 -26.07
C VAL A 364 -0.84 0.27 -27.18
N THR A 365 -1.41 1.36 -27.69
CA THR A 365 -0.75 2.22 -28.68
C THR A 365 -0.32 3.52 -27.99
N ASP A 366 0.97 3.80 -28.01
CA ASP A 366 1.55 5.01 -27.45
C ASP A 366 1.33 6.25 -28.37
N PRO A 367 1.57 7.49 -27.90
CA PRO A 367 1.38 8.69 -28.70
C PRO A 367 2.26 8.79 -29.95
N CYS A 368 3.33 8.01 -30.03
CA CYS A 368 4.23 7.96 -31.19
C CYS A 368 3.81 6.89 -32.21
N GLY A 369 2.72 6.15 -31.94
CA GLY A 369 2.25 5.03 -32.75
C GLY A 369 2.95 3.71 -32.45
N GLY A 370 3.78 3.65 -31.41
CA GLY A 370 4.38 2.40 -30.95
C GLY A 370 3.33 1.48 -30.33
N VAL A 371 3.32 0.20 -30.73
CA VAL A 371 2.30 -0.77 -30.33
C VAL A 371 2.92 -1.84 -29.43
N THR A 372 2.41 -1.96 -28.22
CA THR A 372 2.66 -3.10 -27.32
C THR A 372 1.49 -4.06 -27.41
N VAL A 373 1.76 -5.35 -27.59
CA VAL A 373 0.72 -6.42 -27.64
C VAL A 373 0.96 -7.38 -26.48
N ALA A 374 -0.12 -7.77 -25.79
CA ALA A 374 -0.11 -8.70 -24.68
C ALA A 374 -1.13 -9.81 -24.88
N GLU A 375 -0.80 -11.02 -24.45
CA GLU A 375 -1.71 -12.17 -24.40
C GLU A 375 -1.96 -12.51 -22.92
N TRP A 376 -3.22 -12.52 -22.52
CA TRP A 376 -3.64 -12.79 -21.15
C TRP A 376 -4.50 -14.05 -21.09
N LYS A 377 -4.43 -14.75 -19.96
CA LYS A 377 -5.34 -15.83 -19.62
C LYS A 377 -5.55 -15.86 -18.12
N ASP A 378 -6.80 -15.85 -17.70
CA ASP A 378 -7.19 -15.88 -16.28
C ASP A 378 -6.50 -14.79 -15.43
N GLY A 379 -6.24 -13.61 -16.03
CA GLY A 379 -5.51 -12.50 -15.43
C GLY A 379 -3.99 -12.70 -15.37
N LEU A 380 -3.42 -13.72 -16.02
CA LEU A 380 -1.99 -13.97 -16.12
C LEU A 380 -1.45 -13.56 -17.48
N LEU A 381 -0.35 -12.81 -17.52
CA LEU A 381 0.32 -12.40 -18.76
C LEU A 381 1.12 -13.57 -19.32
N LEU A 382 0.69 -14.12 -20.47
CA LEU A 382 1.38 -15.25 -21.12
C LEU A 382 2.46 -14.79 -22.10
N ARG A 383 2.24 -13.63 -22.75
CA ARG A 383 3.19 -13.07 -23.71
C ARG A 383 3.06 -11.56 -23.77
N ALA A 384 4.19 -10.88 -23.95
CA ALA A 384 4.23 -9.45 -24.25
C ALA A 384 5.20 -9.19 -25.39
N THR A 385 4.81 -8.32 -26.34
CA THR A 385 5.65 -7.87 -27.45
C THR A 385 5.68 -6.36 -27.44
N ASN A 386 6.87 -5.77 -27.32
CA ASN A 386 7.05 -4.33 -27.29
C ASN A 386 6.99 -3.70 -28.70
N PRO A 387 6.96 -2.35 -28.85
CA PRO A 387 6.88 -1.67 -30.12
C PRO A 387 8.01 -1.96 -31.11
N VAL A 388 9.18 -2.41 -30.62
CA VAL A 388 10.32 -2.78 -31.50
C VAL A 388 10.34 -4.27 -31.84
N GLY A 389 9.29 -5.03 -31.49
CA GLY A 389 9.11 -6.43 -31.85
C GLY A 389 9.79 -7.44 -30.91
N VAL A 390 10.39 -7.00 -29.81
CA VAL A 390 10.93 -7.92 -28.79
C VAL A 390 9.77 -8.56 -28.05
N SER A 391 9.75 -9.89 -28.05
CA SER A 391 8.67 -10.70 -27.45
C SER A 391 9.22 -11.54 -26.30
N LEU A 392 8.49 -11.53 -25.16
CA LEU A 392 8.74 -12.38 -24.00
C LEU A 392 7.54 -13.28 -23.75
N ARG A 393 7.80 -14.52 -23.32
CA ARG A 393 6.80 -15.48 -22.86
C ARG A 393 6.97 -15.71 -21.35
N PHE A 394 5.85 -15.86 -20.65
CA PHE A 394 5.81 -16.05 -19.21
C PHE A 394 5.12 -17.38 -18.92
N SER A 395 5.67 -18.14 -17.98
CA SER A 395 5.05 -19.37 -17.49
C SER A 395 4.94 -19.34 -15.99
N TYR A 396 3.86 -19.90 -15.48
CA TYR A 396 3.49 -19.87 -14.07
C TYR A 396 3.29 -21.29 -13.56
N ASP A 397 3.44 -21.47 -12.26
CA ASP A 397 3.08 -22.70 -11.58
C ASP A 397 1.55 -22.75 -11.27
N HIS A 398 1.14 -23.77 -10.53
CA HIS A 398 -0.27 -23.96 -10.16
C HIS A 398 -0.78 -22.93 -9.13
N HIS A 399 0.12 -22.19 -8.48
CA HIS A 399 -0.19 -21.08 -7.59
C HIS A 399 -0.18 -19.71 -8.28
N ALA A 400 -0.11 -19.68 -9.62
CA ALA A 400 0.04 -18.46 -10.44
C ALA A 400 1.33 -17.67 -10.15
N GLU A 401 2.35 -18.33 -9.61
CA GLU A 401 3.65 -17.74 -9.39
C GLU A 401 4.54 -17.89 -10.62
N LEU A 402 5.21 -16.80 -11.03
CA LEU A 402 6.08 -16.80 -12.20
C LEU A 402 7.27 -17.75 -12.00
N VAL A 403 7.44 -18.73 -12.92
CA VAL A 403 8.53 -19.72 -12.87
C VAL A 403 9.47 -19.64 -14.07
N ARG A 404 9.07 -19.00 -15.18
CA ARG A 404 9.91 -18.89 -16.38
C ARG A 404 9.58 -17.62 -17.17
N VAL A 405 10.64 -16.96 -17.65
CA VAL A 405 10.58 -15.90 -18.65
C VAL A 405 11.47 -16.31 -19.81
N GLU A 406 10.92 -16.37 -21.01
CA GLU A 406 11.61 -16.83 -22.22
C GLU A 406 11.54 -15.75 -23.32
N ASP A 407 12.65 -15.51 -24.00
CA ASP A 407 12.68 -14.60 -25.15
C ASP A 407 12.29 -15.31 -26.46
N ALA A 408 12.32 -14.56 -27.58
CA ALA A 408 11.98 -15.07 -28.91
C ALA A 408 12.98 -16.10 -29.45
N HIS A 409 14.18 -16.20 -28.87
CA HIS A 409 15.24 -17.15 -29.27
C HIS A 409 15.20 -18.43 -28.45
N GLY A 410 14.29 -18.52 -27.44
CA GLY A 410 14.19 -19.66 -26.53
C GLY A 410 15.14 -19.58 -25.34
N GLU A 411 15.87 -18.46 -25.20
CA GLU A 411 16.69 -18.19 -24.04
C GLU A 411 15.78 -17.87 -22.85
N ALA A 412 15.99 -18.58 -21.72
CA ALA A 412 15.04 -18.48 -20.62
C ALA A 412 15.71 -18.30 -19.26
N SER A 413 15.18 -17.36 -18.48
CA SER A 413 15.39 -17.29 -17.02
C SER A 413 14.36 -18.19 -16.32
N ARG A 414 14.79 -18.91 -15.28
CA ARG A 414 13.92 -19.77 -14.47
C ARG A 414 13.98 -19.36 -13.01
N LEU A 415 12.86 -19.51 -12.31
CA LEU A 415 12.69 -19.25 -10.90
C LEU A 415 12.17 -20.54 -10.24
N ILE A 416 12.91 -21.04 -9.27
CA ILE A 416 12.52 -22.22 -8.50
C ILE A 416 12.11 -21.73 -7.12
N ARG A 417 10.98 -22.24 -6.63
CA ARG A 417 10.39 -21.82 -5.36
C ARG A 417 10.30 -22.98 -4.38
N ASP A 418 10.28 -22.66 -3.10
CA ASP A 418 9.94 -23.61 -2.04
C ASP A 418 8.41 -23.73 -1.87
N GLU A 419 7.97 -24.56 -0.95
CA GLU A 419 6.55 -24.77 -0.63
C GLU A 419 5.86 -23.50 -0.10
N ALA A 420 6.64 -22.55 0.42
CA ALA A 420 6.17 -21.24 0.85
C ALA A 420 6.06 -20.21 -0.30
N GLY A 421 6.36 -20.59 -1.55
CA GLY A 421 6.36 -19.72 -2.71
C GLY A 421 7.58 -18.78 -2.80
N ARG A 422 8.58 -18.90 -1.90
CA ARG A 422 9.77 -18.08 -1.90
C ARG A 422 10.78 -18.58 -2.94
N ILE A 423 11.45 -17.67 -3.64
CA ILE A 423 12.46 -18.04 -4.63
C ILE A 423 13.69 -18.63 -3.92
N VAL A 424 13.98 -19.92 -4.14
CA VAL A 424 15.16 -20.60 -3.60
C VAL A 424 16.28 -20.71 -4.63
N GLU A 425 15.97 -20.57 -5.92
CA GLU A 425 16.99 -20.60 -6.97
C GLU A 425 16.53 -19.75 -8.18
N THR A 426 17.45 -19.00 -8.75
CA THR A 426 17.27 -18.35 -10.05
C THR A 426 18.33 -18.86 -11.02
N ILE A 427 17.92 -19.18 -12.25
CA ILE A 427 18.79 -19.64 -13.32
C ILE A 427 18.69 -18.63 -14.47
N SER A 428 19.80 -17.99 -14.83
CA SER A 428 19.85 -17.06 -15.96
C SER A 428 19.78 -17.80 -17.30
N PRO A 429 19.54 -17.13 -18.44
CA PRO A 429 19.58 -17.74 -19.76
C PRO A 429 20.88 -18.46 -20.05
N GLY A 430 22.02 -17.94 -19.61
CA GLY A 430 23.33 -18.56 -19.73
C GLY A 430 23.61 -19.71 -18.74
N GLY A 431 22.63 -20.13 -17.95
CA GLY A 431 22.77 -21.24 -16.98
C GLY A 431 23.41 -20.85 -15.64
N ALA A 432 23.76 -19.58 -15.45
CA ALA A 432 24.31 -19.13 -14.16
C ALA A 432 23.23 -19.19 -13.07
N THR A 433 23.55 -19.83 -11.94
CA THR A 433 22.60 -20.14 -10.88
C THR A 433 22.92 -19.36 -9.61
N THR A 434 21.91 -18.64 -9.09
CA THR A 434 21.96 -18.01 -7.75
C THR A 434 21.00 -18.74 -6.82
N ARG A 435 21.44 -19.11 -5.61
CA ARG A 435 20.60 -19.79 -4.61
C ARG A 435 20.34 -18.91 -3.41
N PHE A 436 19.15 -19.06 -2.86
CA PHE A 436 18.67 -18.31 -1.70
C PHE A 436 18.21 -19.28 -0.62
N SER A 437 18.53 -18.98 0.62
CA SER A 437 17.98 -19.69 1.77
C SER A 437 17.36 -18.69 2.75
N TYR A 438 16.44 -19.19 3.56
CA TYR A 438 15.64 -18.37 4.46
C TYR A 438 15.69 -18.91 5.88
N ASP A 439 15.58 -18.03 6.86
CA ASP A 439 15.43 -18.43 8.27
C ASP A 439 14.01 -18.90 8.58
N ASP A 440 13.78 -19.33 9.82
CA ASP A 440 12.49 -19.83 10.29
C ASP A 440 11.38 -18.77 10.25
N ALA A 441 11.74 -17.48 10.27
CA ALA A 441 10.82 -16.37 10.10
C ALA A 441 10.52 -16.04 8.63
N GLY A 442 11.18 -16.73 7.68
CA GLY A 442 11.04 -16.51 6.25
C GLY A 442 11.87 -15.35 5.70
N ARG A 443 12.83 -14.83 6.47
CA ARG A 443 13.74 -13.76 6.05
C ARG A 443 14.95 -14.35 5.33
N LEU A 444 15.53 -13.62 4.38
CA LEU A 444 16.68 -14.07 3.59
C LEU A 444 17.90 -14.35 4.50
N ALA A 445 18.29 -15.62 4.66
CA ALA A 445 19.40 -16.04 5.51
C ALA A 445 20.71 -16.12 4.74
N ALA A 446 20.70 -16.63 3.49
CA ALA A 446 21.91 -16.64 2.68
C ALA A 446 21.61 -16.52 1.18
N VAL A 447 22.62 -15.98 0.45
CA VAL A 447 22.66 -15.91 -1.01
C VAL A 447 23.96 -16.57 -1.47
N VAL A 448 23.88 -17.55 -2.37
CA VAL A 448 25.02 -18.17 -3.03
C VAL A 448 25.01 -17.75 -4.50
N THR A 449 26.01 -17.01 -4.92
CA THR A 449 26.17 -16.52 -6.30
C THR A 449 26.70 -17.63 -7.22
N PRO A 450 26.63 -17.47 -8.57
CA PRO A 450 27.03 -18.50 -9.52
C PRO A 450 28.52 -18.92 -9.43
N ASP A 451 29.38 -18.07 -8.93
CA ASP A 451 30.80 -18.35 -8.67
C ASP A 451 31.04 -19.06 -7.33
N GLY A 452 29.95 -19.36 -6.58
CA GLY A 452 30.03 -20.04 -5.28
C GLY A 452 30.25 -19.10 -4.09
N ALA A 453 30.31 -17.78 -4.31
CA ALA A 453 30.46 -16.84 -3.21
C ALA A 453 29.19 -16.79 -2.37
N THR A 454 29.34 -16.81 -1.04
CA THR A 454 28.19 -16.88 -0.10
C THR A 454 28.11 -15.62 0.75
N TRP A 455 26.92 -15.04 0.83
CA TRP A 455 26.55 -13.94 1.72
C TRP A 455 25.60 -14.45 2.75
N GLU A 456 25.85 -14.23 4.06
CA GLU A 456 24.95 -14.62 5.14
C GLU A 456 24.36 -13.40 5.83
N HIS A 457 23.06 -13.46 6.14
CA HIS A 457 22.30 -12.39 6.79
C HIS A 457 21.81 -12.87 8.15
N ARG A 458 21.95 -12.06 9.18
CA ARG A 458 21.43 -12.34 10.52
C ARG A 458 20.61 -11.19 11.02
N TYR A 459 19.53 -11.51 11.70
CA TYR A 459 18.53 -10.55 12.13
C TYR A 459 18.29 -10.64 13.63
N ASP A 460 17.84 -9.52 14.21
CA ASP A 460 17.31 -9.52 15.57
C ASP A 460 15.86 -10.05 15.61
N VAL A 461 15.29 -10.07 16.80
CA VAL A 461 13.91 -10.55 17.04
C VAL A 461 12.85 -9.62 16.46
N ALA A 462 13.16 -8.36 16.14
CA ALA A 462 12.26 -7.41 15.49
C ALA A 462 12.40 -7.43 13.95
N GLY A 463 13.34 -8.22 13.41
CA GLY A 463 13.56 -8.34 11.97
C GLY A 463 14.57 -7.35 11.39
N HIS A 464 15.30 -6.58 12.19
CA HIS A 464 16.37 -5.73 11.70
C HIS A 464 17.61 -6.55 11.37
N LEU A 465 18.26 -6.26 10.24
CA LEU A 465 19.51 -6.88 9.84
C LEU A 465 20.65 -6.42 10.77
N ILE A 466 21.20 -7.34 11.59
CA ILE A 466 22.26 -7.01 12.56
C ILE A 466 23.64 -7.42 12.09
N GLU A 467 23.76 -8.43 11.21
CA GLU A 467 25.03 -8.85 10.63
C GLU A 467 24.88 -9.28 9.17
N LEU A 468 25.86 -8.90 8.35
CA LEU A 468 26.08 -9.40 7.00
C LEU A 468 27.50 -9.98 6.93
N VAL A 469 27.61 -11.27 6.65
CA VAL A 469 28.88 -11.95 6.44
C VAL A 469 29.14 -12.04 4.93
N ALA A 470 30.22 -11.43 4.48
CA ALA A 470 30.64 -11.46 3.09
C ALA A 470 31.41 -12.75 2.75
N PRO A 471 31.60 -13.12 1.46
CA PRO A 471 32.30 -14.33 1.04
C PRO A 471 33.76 -14.43 1.52
N ASP A 472 34.39 -13.31 1.78
CA ASP A 472 35.77 -13.24 2.34
C ASP A 472 35.79 -13.35 3.88
N SER A 473 34.66 -13.69 4.49
CA SER A 473 34.40 -13.73 5.93
C SER A 473 34.42 -12.36 6.62
N GLY A 474 34.43 -11.28 5.87
CA GLY A 474 34.24 -9.93 6.41
C GLY A 474 32.83 -9.75 6.99
N VAL A 475 32.74 -9.24 8.21
CA VAL A 475 31.44 -9.07 8.90
C VAL A 475 31.13 -7.58 9.04
N THR A 476 30.01 -7.15 8.44
CA THR A 476 29.44 -5.83 8.70
C THR A 476 28.32 -5.98 9.72
N LYS A 477 28.30 -5.11 10.75
CA LYS A 477 27.28 -5.13 11.81
C LYS A 477 26.50 -3.82 11.87
N TRP A 478 25.24 -3.93 12.24
CA TRP A 478 24.34 -2.78 12.48
C TRP A 478 23.79 -2.83 13.89
N GLU A 479 23.76 -1.67 14.51
CA GLU A 479 23.08 -1.44 15.78
C GLU A 479 21.95 -0.42 15.55
N TYR A 480 20.87 -0.52 16.31
CA TYR A 480 19.67 0.27 16.09
C TYR A 480 19.27 1.04 17.35
N HIS A 481 18.65 2.19 17.15
CA HIS A 481 17.89 2.90 18.18
C HIS A 481 16.57 2.16 18.45
N PRO A 482 15.91 2.45 19.59
CA PRO A 482 14.62 1.83 19.92
C PRO A 482 13.50 2.04 18.89
N ASP A 483 13.61 3.05 18.05
CA ASP A 483 12.69 3.35 16.96
C ASP A 483 13.02 2.62 15.64
N GLY A 484 14.01 1.73 15.64
CA GLY A 484 14.45 0.95 14.49
C GLY A 484 15.36 1.72 13.52
N GLN A 485 15.79 2.93 13.85
CA GLN A 485 16.76 3.67 13.05
C GLN A 485 18.19 3.18 13.36
N ILE A 486 19.06 3.14 12.32
CA ILE A 486 20.46 2.71 12.50
C ILE A 486 21.19 3.68 13.41
N SER A 487 21.74 3.20 14.53
CA SER A 487 22.59 3.99 15.41
C SER A 487 24.06 3.87 15.04
N ARG A 488 24.53 2.65 14.67
CA ARG A 488 25.93 2.39 14.34
C ARG A 488 26.05 1.37 13.21
N VAL A 489 27.05 1.58 12.35
CA VAL A 489 27.49 0.59 11.37
C VAL A 489 28.94 0.29 11.63
N ILE A 490 29.29 -0.99 11.80
CA ILE A 490 30.65 -1.48 12.05
C ILE A 490 31.07 -2.29 10.84
N ASP A 491 32.09 -1.84 10.16
CA ASP A 491 32.61 -2.53 8.98
C ASP A 491 33.50 -3.73 9.34
N PRO A 492 33.92 -4.58 8.37
CA PRO A 492 34.75 -5.76 8.63
C PRO A 492 36.12 -5.47 9.25
N LEU A 493 36.59 -4.24 9.21
CA LEU A 493 37.86 -3.81 9.84
C LEU A 493 37.64 -3.25 11.26
N GLY A 494 36.40 -3.30 11.76
CA GLY A 494 36.03 -2.76 13.07
C GLY A 494 35.90 -1.23 13.09
N ARG A 495 35.86 -0.56 11.93
CA ARG A 495 35.66 0.88 11.86
C ARG A 495 34.18 1.19 12.04
N VAL A 496 33.89 2.22 12.82
CA VAL A 496 32.52 2.56 13.24
C VAL A 496 32.07 3.85 12.56
N ILE A 497 30.86 3.84 12.00
CA ILE A 497 30.12 5.02 11.61
C ILE A 497 28.94 5.14 12.56
N GLU A 498 28.81 6.29 13.24
CA GLU A 498 27.69 6.57 14.15
C GLU A 498 26.70 7.53 13.50
N HIS A 499 25.41 7.26 13.69
CA HIS A 499 24.33 8.07 13.17
C HIS A 499 23.58 8.73 14.32
N SER A 500 23.22 9.99 14.14
CA SER A 500 22.35 10.73 15.06
C SER A 500 21.17 11.33 14.32
N TYR A 501 20.06 11.49 15.01
CA TYR A 501 18.81 11.95 14.42
C TYR A 501 18.26 13.16 15.17
N ASP A 502 17.57 14.03 14.46
CA ASP A 502 16.85 15.14 15.08
C ASP A 502 15.56 14.64 15.78
N HIS A 503 14.88 15.53 16.47
CA HIS A 503 13.65 15.21 17.20
C HIS A 503 12.48 14.79 16.28
N LEU A 504 12.53 15.12 14.98
CA LEU A 504 11.56 14.67 13.97
C LEU A 504 11.90 13.27 13.42
N GLY A 505 13.07 12.72 13.75
CA GLY A 505 13.57 11.46 13.27
C GLY A 505 14.31 11.56 11.92
N ASN A 506 14.75 12.74 11.51
CA ASN A 506 15.59 12.90 10.32
C ASN A 506 17.05 12.71 10.71
N LEU A 507 17.88 12.14 9.80
CA LEU A 507 19.32 12.02 10.01
C LEU A 507 19.94 13.41 10.22
N ALA A 508 20.47 13.67 11.40
CA ALA A 508 21.05 14.96 11.78
C ALA A 508 22.59 14.95 11.72
N GLY A 509 23.21 13.79 11.93
CA GLY A 509 24.66 13.67 11.90
C GLY A 509 25.14 12.26 11.56
N MET A 510 26.37 12.21 11.03
CA MET A 510 27.08 10.98 10.76
C MET A 510 28.55 11.18 11.14
N GLN A 511 29.02 10.48 12.17
CA GLN A 511 30.42 10.51 12.60
C GLN A 511 31.19 9.38 11.92
N LEU A 512 32.31 9.71 11.28
CA LEU A 512 33.16 8.77 10.57
C LEU A 512 34.22 8.16 11.51
N PRO A 513 34.86 7.04 11.10
CA PRO A 513 35.85 6.37 11.93
C PRO A 513 37.10 7.19 12.28
N ASP A 514 37.41 8.21 11.50
CA ASP A 514 38.52 9.15 11.75
C ASP A 514 38.16 10.30 12.71
N GLY A 515 36.90 10.29 13.23
CA GLY A 515 36.38 11.32 14.12
C GLY A 515 35.78 12.53 13.37
N SER A 516 35.89 12.59 12.05
CA SER A 516 35.25 13.64 11.25
C SER A 516 33.73 13.41 11.17
N ALA A 517 32.95 14.47 10.96
CA ALA A 517 31.49 14.37 10.99
C ALA A 517 30.83 15.14 9.86
N TRP A 518 29.75 14.55 9.33
CA TRP A 518 28.77 15.22 8.50
C TRP A 518 27.59 15.67 9.35
N SER A 519 27.03 16.84 9.03
CA SER A 519 25.79 17.34 9.66
C SER A 519 24.74 17.63 8.60
N PHE A 520 23.48 17.29 8.92
CA PHE A 520 22.33 17.43 8.06
C PHE A 520 21.25 18.22 8.81
N ILE A 521 20.78 19.33 8.23
CA ILE A 521 19.79 20.19 8.85
C ILE A 521 18.51 20.11 8.04
N HIS A 522 17.40 19.87 8.73
CA HIS A 522 16.08 19.73 8.13
C HIS A 522 15.14 20.84 8.63
N ASP A 523 14.17 21.18 7.82
CA ASP A 523 13.08 22.09 8.23
C ASP A 523 11.93 21.31 8.91
N ALA A 524 10.91 22.05 9.33
CA ALA A 524 9.72 21.51 10.00
C ALA A 524 8.88 20.54 9.13
N LEU A 525 9.13 20.47 7.82
CA LEU A 525 8.53 19.51 6.89
C LEU A 525 9.46 18.33 6.59
N SER A 526 10.55 18.17 7.36
CA SER A 526 11.58 17.12 7.17
C SER A 526 12.29 17.23 5.81
N ARG A 527 12.39 18.42 5.22
CA ARG A 527 13.15 18.67 4.00
C ARG A 527 14.56 19.07 4.36
N LEU A 528 15.56 18.47 3.71
CA LEU A 528 16.98 18.77 3.92
C LEU A 528 17.28 20.20 3.45
N THR A 529 17.65 21.10 4.37
CA THR A 529 17.96 22.51 4.06
C THR A 529 19.45 22.80 4.02
N GLN A 530 20.28 22.02 4.72
CA GLN A 530 21.73 22.20 4.71
C GLN A 530 22.46 20.87 4.93
N VAL A 531 23.58 20.70 4.25
CA VAL A 531 24.59 19.68 4.51
C VAL A 531 25.90 20.37 4.84
N VAL A 532 26.55 19.94 5.92
CA VAL A 532 27.88 20.41 6.32
C VAL A 532 28.82 19.21 6.29
N ALA A 533 29.88 19.31 5.48
CA ALA A 533 30.92 18.27 5.39
C ALA A 533 31.95 18.42 6.52
N PRO A 534 32.81 17.41 6.74
CA PRO A 534 33.84 17.41 7.76
C PRO A 534 34.84 18.59 7.68
N ASP A 535 35.07 19.12 6.49
CA ASP A 535 35.92 20.29 6.21
C ASP A 535 35.17 21.62 6.31
N GLU A 536 33.98 21.62 6.93
CA GLU A 536 33.05 22.75 7.07
C GLU A 536 32.45 23.27 5.74
N ALA A 537 32.67 22.59 4.62
CA ALA A 537 32.03 22.93 3.36
C ALA A 537 30.51 22.76 3.47
N ARG A 538 29.75 23.76 2.99
CA ARG A 538 28.30 23.84 3.19
C ARG A 538 27.55 23.87 1.88
N TRP A 539 26.55 23.00 1.74
CA TRP A 539 25.53 23.05 0.69
C TRP A 539 24.21 23.49 1.32
N THR A 540 23.51 24.40 0.67
CA THR A 540 22.17 24.81 1.10
C THR A 540 21.15 24.48 0.02
N TYR A 541 19.97 24.06 0.45
CA TYR A 541 18.87 23.62 -0.40
C TYR A 541 17.67 24.53 -0.16
N ALA A 542 17.15 25.13 -1.22
CA ALA A 542 15.96 25.95 -1.19
C ALA A 542 14.80 25.21 -1.85
N TYR A 543 13.61 25.43 -1.33
CA TYR A 543 12.38 24.81 -1.82
C TYR A 543 11.34 25.87 -2.17
N ASP A 544 10.56 25.60 -3.19
CA ASP A 544 9.39 26.40 -3.49
C ASP A 544 8.25 26.13 -2.48
N VAL A 545 7.17 26.86 -2.59
CA VAL A 545 6.01 26.75 -1.70
C VAL A 545 5.35 25.37 -1.77
N ASP A 546 5.44 24.68 -2.91
CA ASP A 546 4.90 23.33 -3.11
C ASP A 546 5.84 22.22 -2.63
N GLY A 547 7.05 22.58 -2.19
CA GLY A 547 8.04 21.66 -1.66
C GLY A 547 8.97 21.06 -2.71
N ASN A 548 8.98 21.55 -3.93
CA ASN A 548 9.95 21.17 -4.95
C ASN A 548 11.27 21.88 -4.71
N LEU A 549 12.39 21.20 -4.97
CA LEU A 549 13.71 21.81 -4.87
C LEU A 549 13.85 22.94 -5.89
N SER A 550 13.94 24.19 -5.41
CA SER A 550 14.05 25.39 -6.25
C SER A 550 15.48 25.81 -6.51
N GLY A 551 16.41 25.46 -5.62
CA GLY A 551 17.82 25.81 -5.78
C GLY A 551 18.75 25.06 -4.85
N VAL A 552 20.02 24.95 -5.27
CA VAL A 552 21.12 24.45 -4.45
C VAL A 552 22.27 25.44 -4.55
N THR A 553 22.84 25.83 -3.41
CA THR A 553 24.04 26.64 -3.35
C THR A 553 25.19 25.75 -2.86
N ASP A 554 26.28 25.71 -3.60
CA ASP A 554 27.48 24.94 -3.26
C ASP A 554 28.38 25.70 -2.25
N PRO A 555 29.43 25.06 -1.69
CA PRO A 555 30.34 25.70 -0.74
C PRO A 555 31.11 26.91 -1.28
N ALA A 556 31.24 27.02 -2.59
CA ALA A 556 31.86 28.18 -3.25
C ALA A 556 30.89 29.34 -3.46
N GLY A 557 29.61 29.19 -3.07
CA GLY A 557 28.56 30.20 -3.19
C GLY A 557 27.87 30.23 -4.56
N PHE A 558 28.13 29.24 -5.43
CA PHE A 558 27.45 29.16 -6.72
C PHE A 558 26.05 28.58 -6.54
N ALA A 559 25.01 29.35 -6.86
CA ALA A 559 23.62 28.92 -6.87
C ALA A 559 23.26 28.30 -8.22
N ARG A 560 22.64 27.11 -8.17
CA ARG A 560 22.09 26.41 -9.34
C ARG A 560 20.58 26.24 -9.18
N PRO A 561 19.78 26.55 -10.21
CA PRO A 561 18.33 26.32 -10.14
C PRO A 561 18.01 24.82 -10.09
N GLY A 562 17.00 24.45 -9.31
CA GLY A 562 16.61 23.06 -9.06
C GLY A 562 16.21 22.25 -10.31
N SER A 563 15.78 22.91 -11.39
CA SER A 563 15.35 22.28 -12.64
C SER A 563 16.51 21.67 -13.48
N LEU A 564 17.77 21.94 -13.13
CA LEU A 564 18.96 21.47 -13.87
C LEU A 564 19.77 20.40 -13.12
N LEU A 565 19.28 19.92 -11.97
CA LEU A 565 20.05 19.05 -11.11
C LEU A 565 19.70 17.57 -11.32
N THR A 566 20.56 16.87 -12.07
CA THR A 566 20.98 15.54 -11.64
C THR A 566 21.87 15.74 -10.40
N VAL A 567 21.26 15.83 -9.20
CA VAL A 567 22.02 15.97 -7.97
C VAL A 567 22.69 14.64 -7.68
N SER A 568 23.96 14.51 -8.07
CA SER A 568 24.85 13.69 -7.28
C SER A 568 25.01 14.42 -5.95
N LEU A 569 24.18 14.05 -4.93
CA LEU A 569 24.55 14.33 -3.54
C LEU A 569 26.01 13.93 -3.40
N PRO A 570 26.88 14.71 -2.70
CA PRO A 570 28.13 14.15 -2.27
C PRO A 570 27.79 12.83 -1.61
N ALA A 571 28.10 11.71 -2.29
CA ALA A 571 27.71 10.41 -1.79
C ALA A 571 28.33 10.32 -0.39
N PRO A 572 27.54 10.06 0.67
CA PRO A 572 28.14 9.73 1.94
C PRO A 572 29.18 8.65 1.65
N PRO A 573 30.34 8.65 2.32
CA PRO A 573 31.41 7.72 2.03
C PRO A 573 30.79 6.33 1.98
N ARG A 574 30.81 5.73 0.76
CA ARG A 574 30.41 4.34 0.61
C ARG A 574 31.33 3.56 1.53
N ILE A 575 30.75 2.73 2.39
CA ILE A 575 31.53 1.72 3.09
C ILE A 575 32.18 0.91 1.98
N VAL A 576 33.44 1.19 1.67
CA VAL A 576 34.24 0.40 0.74
C VAL A 576 34.49 -0.88 1.52
N THR A 577 33.68 -1.90 1.30
CA THR A 577 34.04 -3.27 1.68
C THR A 577 35.35 -3.53 0.96
N GLY A 578 36.43 -3.61 1.74
CA GLY A 578 37.80 -3.69 1.22
C GLY A 578 37.98 -4.92 0.35
N THR A 579 38.12 -4.69 -0.88
CA THR A 579 38.91 -5.29 -1.98
C THR A 579 38.32 -4.79 -3.30
N ASN A 580 39.13 -4.52 -4.29
CA ASN A 580 38.80 -4.03 -5.63
C ASN A 580 37.93 -5.00 -6.46
N SER A 581 36.81 -5.43 -5.95
CA SER A 581 35.74 -6.07 -6.73
C SER A 581 34.52 -5.17 -6.70
N THR A 582 34.22 -4.57 -7.83
CA THR A 582 32.96 -3.93 -8.17
C THR A 582 31.84 -4.98 -8.24
N ALA A 583 31.70 -5.80 -7.21
CA ALA A 583 30.54 -6.65 -7.01
C ALA A 583 29.47 -5.81 -6.31
N SER A 584 28.75 -5.00 -7.08
CA SER A 584 27.40 -4.63 -6.71
C SER A 584 26.67 -5.93 -6.40
N MET A 585 26.06 -6.04 -5.20
CA MET A 585 25.10 -7.08 -4.89
C MET A 585 24.20 -7.27 -6.11
N PRO A 586 24.12 -8.44 -6.74
CA PRO A 586 23.10 -8.66 -7.74
C PRO A 586 21.77 -8.71 -7.00
N ILE A 587 21.13 -7.56 -6.81
CA ILE A 587 19.70 -7.53 -6.65
C ILE A 587 19.20 -8.24 -7.90
N PRO A 588 18.46 -9.37 -7.81
CA PRO A 588 17.88 -9.95 -8.99
C PRO A 588 17.11 -8.82 -9.65
N THR A 589 17.57 -8.39 -10.82
CA THR A 589 16.78 -7.52 -11.67
C THR A 589 15.64 -8.41 -12.12
N VAL A 590 14.66 -8.59 -11.23
CA VAL A 590 13.32 -8.91 -11.64
C VAL A 590 13.02 -7.78 -12.60
N LEU A 591 12.92 -8.10 -13.88
CA LEU A 591 12.38 -7.20 -14.88
C LEU A 591 11.02 -6.78 -14.31
N LEU A 592 11.02 -5.68 -13.54
CA LEU A 592 9.82 -4.91 -13.27
C LEU A 592 9.42 -4.39 -14.65
N LEU A 593 8.65 -5.20 -15.36
CA LEU A 593 7.80 -4.66 -16.40
C LEU A 593 7.05 -3.53 -15.69
N PRO A 594 7.10 -2.29 -16.18
CA PRO A 594 6.28 -1.24 -15.63
C PRO A 594 4.86 -1.80 -15.62
N SER A 595 4.26 -1.89 -14.44
CA SER A 595 2.84 -2.24 -14.35
C SER A 595 2.13 -1.29 -15.30
N PRO A 596 1.29 -1.76 -16.22
CA PRO A 596 0.62 -0.88 -17.19
C PRO A 596 -0.29 0.16 -16.54
N MET A 597 -0.39 0.20 -15.25
CA MET A 597 -1.24 1.10 -14.47
C MET A 597 -0.52 2.12 -13.59
N SER A 598 0.72 2.47 -13.82
CA SER A 598 1.29 3.69 -13.25
C SER A 598 1.29 4.86 -14.24
N LEU A 599 0.23 5.04 -15.01
CA LEU A 599 -0.12 6.32 -15.60
C LEU A 599 -0.89 7.17 -14.59
N ALA A 600 -0.33 7.35 -13.39
CA ALA A 600 -0.50 8.60 -12.69
C ALA A 600 0.37 9.61 -13.44
N PRO A 601 -0.14 10.80 -13.77
CA PRO A 601 0.63 11.81 -14.49
C PRO A 601 1.92 12.07 -13.72
N SER A 602 3.03 11.89 -14.41
CA SER A 602 4.36 12.15 -13.91
C SER A 602 4.43 13.57 -13.38
N ARG A 603 4.81 13.70 -12.11
CA ARG A 603 5.46 14.87 -11.51
C ARG A 603 4.74 16.21 -11.50
N SER A 604 3.46 16.30 -11.09
CA SER A 604 2.96 17.57 -10.55
C SER A 604 1.73 17.51 -9.65
N SER A 605 1.30 16.35 -9.18
CA SER A 605 0.16 16.29 -8.26
C SER A 605 0.27 15.06 -7.35
N ARG A 606 1.39 14.90 -6.62
CA ARG A 606 1.33 14.14 -5.38
C ARG A 606 0.71 15.04 -4.32
N VAL A 607 -0.60 15.10 -4.29
CA VAL A 607 -1.30 15.32 -3.04
C VAL A 607 -1.06 14.05 -2.22
N ILE A 608 0.11 14.00 -1.57
CA ILE A 608 0.37 13.00 -0.55
C ILE A 608 -0.56 13.40 0.58
N CYS A 609 -1.63 12.64 0.80
CA CYS A 609 -2.33 12.66 2.07
C CYS A 609 -1.29 12.39 3.16
N VAL A 610 -0.87 13.44 3.85
CA VAL A 610 0.10 13.38 4.97
C VAL A 610 -0.44 12.48 6.10
N ALA A 611 -1.73 12.18 6.08
CA ALA A 611 -2.33 11.18 6.99
C ALA A 611 -1.75 9.76 6.81
N ASP A 612 -1.17 9.42 5.66
CA ASP A 612 -0.60 8.10 5.41
C ASP A 612 0.89 7.99 5.80
N ARG A 613 1.58 9.10 6.09
CA ARG A 613 3.00 9.05 6.52
C ARG A 613 3.22 8.58 7.96
N LEU A 614 2.20 8.58 8.79
CA LEU A 614 2.29 8.03 10.15
C LEU A 614 2.00 6.52 10.23
N SER A 615 1.58 5.89 9.12
CA SER A 615 1.32 4.46 9.05
C SER A 615 2.22 3.69 8.06
N PHE A 616 3.20 4.33 7.39
CA PHE A 616 3.97 3.75 6.29
C PHE A 616 5.48 3.63 6.57
N ARG A 617 5.91 3.26 7.78
CA ARG A 617 7.30 2.87 8.01
C ARG A 617 7.52 1.38 8.29
N THR A 618 6.53 0.52 8.06
CA THR A 618 6.72 -0.93 8.26
C THR A 618 6.50 -1.81 7.02
N SER A 619 6.53 -1.26 5.79
CA SER A 619 6.36 -2.12 4.60
C SER A 619 7.17 -1.70 3.37
N LEU A 620 8.43 -1.29 3.54
CA LEU A 620 9.37 -1.15 2.42
C LEU A 620 10.71 -1.82 2.74
N ALA A 621 10.64 -3.13 2.95
CA ALA A 621 11.74 -4.05 2.74
C ALA A 621 11.14 -5.36 2.19
N ARG A 622 10.86 -5.38 0.88
CA ARG A 622 10.77 -6.55 0.00
C ARG A 622 11.21 -6.16 -1.40
#